data_1ae3dea922b13dfe2db8c24e508ba291
#
_entry.id   1ae3dea922b13dfe2db8c24e508ba291
#
_cell.length_a   1.000
_cell.length_b   1.000
_cell.length_c   1.000
_cell.angle_alpha   90.00
_cell.angle_beta   90.00
_cell.angle_gamma   90.00
#
_symmetry.space_group_name_H-M   'P 1'
#
loop_
_entity.id
_entity.type
_entity.pdbx_description
1 polymer ?
#
loop_
_entity_poly.entity_id
_entity_poly.type
_entity_poly.pdbx_seq_one_letter_code
_entity_poly.pdbx_strand_id
1 'polypeptide(L)'
;MKGDKQVIEHLNRILKNELTAINQYFLHSKIYKDWGITKLAEKEYEESIDEMKHADELIERILFLEGLPNLQSLGKLRIGENVNEMLQCDLDLEIDAISDLQNAVAYADEIRDYVSRELFNSILASEE
;
A
#
# COMPACT_ATOMS: atom_id res chain seq x y z
N MET A 1 17.30 12.32 -11.05
CA MET A 1 17.01 13.68 -10.55
C MET A 1 16.88 13.62 -9.03
N LYS A 2 17.59 14.50 -8.36
CA LYS A 2 17.54 14.53 -6.89
C LYS A 2 16.19 15.09 -6.41
N GLY A 3 15.46 14.28 -5.68
CA GLY A 3 14.13 14.66 -5.21
C GLY A 3 14.12 15.33 -3.84
N ASP A 4 12.97 15.90 -3.50
CA ASP A 4 12.72 16.47 -2.19
C ASP A 4 12.74 15.34 -1.14
N LYS A 5 13.44 15.61 -0.04
CA LYS A 5 13.64 14.62 1.02
C LYS A 5 12.31 14.15 1.64
N GLN A 6 11.38 15.08 1.84
CA GLN A 6 10.09 14.75 2.44
C GLN A 6 9.18 13.98 1.47
N VAL A 7 9.28 14.24 0.16
CA VAL A 7 8.56 13.44 -0.84
C VAL A 7 9.06 11.99 -0.78
N ILE A 8 10.37 11.79 -0.69
CA ILE A 8 10.94 10.45 -0.59
C ILE A 8 10.46 9.77 0.70
N GLU A 9 10.36 10.50 1.82
CA GLU A 9 9.82 9.96 3.06
C GLU A 9 8.34 9.55 2.92
N HIS A 10 7.53 10.35 2.23
CA HIS A 10 6.14 10.00 1.93
C HIS A 10 6.06 8.75 1.04
N LEU A 11 6.88 8.70 -0.01
CA LEU A 11 6.94 7.54 -0.90
C LEU A 11 7.28 6.26 -0.13
N ASN A 12 8.28 6.32 0.75
CA ASN A 12 8.65 5.17 1.56
C ASN A 12 7.58 4.81 2.59
N ARG A 13 6.84 5.77 3.13
CA ARG A 13 5.73 5.50 4.04
C ARG A 13 4.61 4.74 3.32
N ILE A 14 4.24 5.20 2.13
CA ILE A 14 3.23 4.52 1.33
C ILE A 14 3.72 3.14 0.91
N LEU A 15 4.99 3.01 0.53
CA LEU A 15 5.60 1.72 0.21
C LEU A 15 5.50 0.75 1.39
N LYS A 16 5.77 1.20 2.60
CA LYS A 16 5.60 0.39 3.81
C LYS A 16 4.17 -0.13 3.95
N ASN A 17 3.18 0.74 3.72
CA ASN A 17 1.78 0.35 3.79
C ASN A 17 1.43 -0.68 2.72
N GLU A 18 1.92 -0.49 1.48
CA GLU A 18 1.68 -1.43 0.38
C GLU A 18 2.32 -2.79 0.65
N LEU A 19 3.56 -2.83 1.13
CA LEU A 19 4.24 -4.08 1.47
C LEU A 19 3.53 -4.81 2.60
N THR A 20 3.02 -4.09 3.58
CA THR A 20 2.23 -4.66 4.68
C THR A 20 0.94 -5.25 4.14
N ALA A 21 0.24 -4.53 3.27
CA ALA A 21 -1.00 -4.98 2.64
C ALA A 21 -0.78 -6.24 1.79
N ILE A 22 0.30 -6.28 1.01
CA ILE A 22 0.66 -7.46 0.22
C ILE A 22 0.72 -8.70 1.11
N ASN A 23 1.45 -8.61 2.21
CA ASN A 23 1.63 -9.74 3.13
C ASN A 23 0.33 -10.12 3.82
N GLN A 24 -0.44 -9.14 4.29
CA GLN A 24 -1.69 -9.39 5.00
C GLN A 24 -2.74 -10.03 4.08
N TYR A 25 -2.95 -9.47 2.90
CA TYR A 25 -3.93 -10.00 1.95
C TYR A 25 -3.54 -11.37 1.44
N PHE A 26 -2.24 -11.58 1.19
CA PHE A 26 -1.74 -12.87 0.77
C PHE A 26 -2.01 -13.95 1.83
N LEU A 27 -1.70 -13.67 3.08
CA LEU A 27 -1.95 -14.62 4.18
C LEU A 27 -3.45 -14.87 4.36
N HIS A 28 -4.28 -13.81 4.36
CA HIS A 28 -5.73 -13.96 4.44
C HIS A 28 -6.27 -14.81 3.29
N SER A 29 -5.75 -14.62 2.07
CA SER A 29 -6.12 -15.42 0.91
C SER A 29 -5.87 -16.92 1.17
N LYS A 30 -4.70 -17.26 1.71
CA LYS A 30 -4.34 -18.65 2.00
C LYS A 30 -5.22 -19.25 3.10
N ILE A 31 -5.54 -18.47 4.13
CA ILE A 31 -6.44 -18.89 5.20
C ILE A 31 -7.84 -19.16 4.65
N TYR A 32 -8.38 -18.26 3.84
CA TYR A 32 -9.69 -18.46 3.21
C TYR A 32 -9.71 -19.72 2.35
N LYS A 33 -8.64 -19.96 1.60
CA LYS A 33 -8.52 -21.15 0.77
C LYS A 33 -8.54 -22.42 1.61
N ASP A 34 -7.82 -22.41 2.73
CA ASP A 34 -7.78 -23.52 3.67
C ASP A 34 -9.16 -23.80 4.26
N TRP A 35 -9.96 -22.76 4.48
CA TRP A 35 -11.33 -22.91 4.99
C TRP A 35 -12.35 -23.23 3.89
N GLY A 36 -11.95 -23.32 2.63
CA GLY A 36 -12.84 -23.61 1.52
C GLY A 36 -13.65 -22.41 1.04
N ILE A 37 -13.29 -21.18 1.43
CA ILE A 37 -13.98 -19.95 1.03
C ILE A 37 -13.30 -19.42 -0.24
N THR A 38 -13.61 -20.04 -1.38
CA THR A 38 -12.88 -19.85 -2.63
C THR A 38 -12.96 -18.43 -3.18
N LYS A 39 -14.14 -17.81 -3.17
CA LYS A 39 -14.33 -16.48 -3.76
C LYS A 39 -13.57 -15.40 -3.00
N LEU A 40 -13.58 -15.44 -1.67
CA LEU A 40 -12.81 -14.51 -0.86
C LEU A 40 -11.31 -14.75 -1.02
N ALA A 41 -10.89 -16.01 -1.10
CA ALA A 41 -9.49 -16.35 -1.33
C ALA A 41 -8.98 -15.74 -2.64
N GLU A 42 -9.74 -15.87 -3.73
CA GLU A 42 -9.37 -15.32 -5.03
C GLU A 42 -9.31 -13.80 -4.99
N LYS A 43 -10.31 -13.15 -4.39
CA LYS A 43 -10.37 -11.69 -4.29
C LYS A 43 -9.17 -11.14 -3.51
N GLU A 44 -8.87 -11.72 -2.36
CA GLU A 44 -7.74 -11.27 -1.53
C GLU A 44 -6.41 -11.50 -2.24
N TYR A 45 -6.28 -12.58 -2.98
CA TYR A 45 -5.09 -12.84 -3.77
C TYR A 45 -4.89 -11.77 -4.84
N GLU A 46 -5.96 -11.42 -5.57
CA GLU A 46 -5.92 -10.38 -6.58
C GLU A 46 -5.56 -9.02 -5.97
N GLU A 47 -6.13 -8.70 -4.82
CA GLU A 47 -5.81 -7.46 -4.10
C GLU A 47 -4.34 -7.41 -3.70
N SER A 48 -3.76 -8.54 -3.25
CA SER A 48 -2.34 -8.63 -2.94
C SER A 48 -1.47 -8.34 -4.17
N ILE A 49 -1.85 -8.85 -5.33
CA ILE A 49 -1.14 -8.60 -6.59
C ILE A 49 -1.26 -7.13 -7.01
N ASP A 50 -2.44 -6.52 -6.84
CA ASP A 50 -2.64 -5.10 -7.16
C ASP A 50 -1.76 -4.21 -6.27
N GLU A 51 -1.64 -4.53 -5.00
CA GLU A 51 -0.74 -3.81 -4.09
C GLU A 51 0.73 -3.95 -4.49
N MET A 52 1.11 -5.11 -5.04
CA MET A 52 2.46 -5.32 -5.57
C MET A 52 2.75 -4.39 -6.76
N LYS A 53 1.77 -4.15 -7.61
CA LYS A 53 1.91 -3.20 -8.73
C LYS A 53 2.13 -1.77 -8.21
N HIS A 54 1.40 -1.38 -7.16
CA HIS A 54 1.62 -0.09 -6.51
C HIS A 54 3.03 0.02 -5.94
N ALA A 55 3.50 -1.03 -5.27
CA ALA A 55 4.85 -1.07 -4.71
C ALA A 55 5.91 -0.89 -5.80
N ASP A 56 5.72 -1.54 -6.94
CA ASP A 56 6.61 -1.42 -8.10
C ASP A 56 6.73 0.04 -8.55
N GLU A 57 5.60 0.72 -8.75
CA GLU A 57 5.58 2.12 -9.17
C GLU A 57 6.23 3.05 -8.13
N LEU A 58 5.98 2.80 -6.85
CA LEU A 58 6.59 3.59 -5.76
C LEU A 58 8.11 3.43 -5.75
N ILE A 59 8.61 2.21 -5.91
CA ILE A 59 10.05 1.92 -5.94
C ILE A 59 10.69 2.64 -7.12
N GLU A 60 10.08 2.56 -8.30
CA GLU A 60 10.59 3.24 -9.49
C GLU A 60 10.68 4.75 -9.28
N ARG A 61 9.65 5.36 -8.66
CA ARG A 61 9.66 6.79 -8.38
C ARG A 61 10.74 7.18 -7.39
N ILE A 62 10.91 6.41 -6.32
CA ILE A 62 11.96 6.66 -5.33
C ILE A 62 13.34 6.62 -5.98
N LEU A 63 13.61 5.62 -6.81
CA LEU A 63 14.87 5.49 -7.51
C LEU A 63 15.11 6.63 -8.50
N PHE A 64 14.05 7.04 -9.22
CA PHE A 64 14.15 8.20 -10.11
C PHE A 64 14.56 9.47 -9.36
N LEU A 65 14.06 9.64 -8.14
CA LEU A 65 14.37 10.79 -7.28
C LEU A 65 15.68 10.62 -6.50
N GLU A 66 16.46 9.57 -6.79
CA GLU A 66 17.74 9.25 -6.16
C GLU A 66 17.60 8.95 -4.67
N GLY A 67 16.43 8.46 -4.27
CA GLY A 67 16.21 7.94 -2.92
C GLY A 67 16.51 6.46 -2.81
N LEU A 68 16.43 5.93 -1.60
CA LEU A 68 16.61 4.51 -1.33
C LEU A 68 15.26 3.90 -0.92
N PRO A 69 14.70 3.01 -1.73
CA PRO A 69 13.47 2.31 -1.34
C PRO A 69 13.69 1.44 -0.10
N ASN A 70 12.80 1.55 0.88
CA ASN A 70 12.90 0.78 2.11
C ASN A 70 11.94 -0.41 2.06
N LEU A 71 12.47 -1.61 1.78
CA LEU A 71 11.69 -2.85 1.73
C LEU A 71 11.77 -3.64 3.04
N GLN A 72 12.57 -3.19 4.00
CA GLN A 72 12.74 -3.89 5.28
C GLN A 72 11.73 -3.45 6.34
N SER A 73 11.23 -2.23 6.25
CA SER A 73 10.27 -1.71 7.22
C SER A 73 8.87 -2.16 6.85
N LEU A 74 8.27 -2.97 7.70
CA LEU A 74 6.89 -3.44 7.55
C LEU A 74 6.06 -2.95 8.74
N GLY A 75 4.79 -2.67 8.49
CA GLY A 75 3.82 -2.41 9.54
C GLY A 75 3.39 -3.71 10.20
N LYS A 76 2.68 -3.59 11.29
CA LYS A 76 2.12 -4.75 11.99
C LYS A 76 1.05 -5.41 11.12
N LEU A 77 1.15 -6.73 10.94
CA LEU A 77 0.08 -7.48 10.27
C LEU A 77 -1.12 -7.61 11.21
N ARG A 78 -2.29 -7.41 10.65
CA ARG A 78 -3.56 -7.53 11.35
C ARG A 78 -4.28 -8.76 10.81
N ILE A 79 -4.08 -9.91 11.46
CA ILE A 79 -4.62 -11.18 11.01
C ILE A 79 -5.82 -11.54 11.88
N GLY A 80 -6.99 -11.69 11.24
CA GLY A 80 -8.21 -12.06 11.95
C GLY A 80 -8.31 -13.57 12.17
N GLU A 81 -9.16 -13.96 13.12
CA GLU A 81 -9.40 -15.37 13.45
C GLU A 81 -10.65 -15.94 12.77
N ASN A 82 -11.48 -15.06 12.22
CA ASN A 82 -12.69 -15.43 11.47
C ASN A 82 -12.89 -14.42 10.34
N VAL A 83 -13.87 -14.70 9.46
CA VAL A 83 -14.10 -13.87 8.26
C VAL A 83 -14.39 -12.41 8.64
N ASN A 84 -15.26 -12.17 9.61
CA ASN A 84 -15.61 -10.81 10.01
C ASN A 84 -14.41 -10.02 10.53
N GLU A 85 -13.58 -10.65 11.37
CA GLU A 85 -12.36 -10.02 11.88
C GLU A 85 -11.36 -9.75 10.76
N MET A 86 -11.21 -10.69 9.82
CA MET A 86 -10.27 -10.54 8.71
C MET A 86 -10.67 -9.39 7.80
N LEU A 87 -11.95 -9.27 7.48
CA LEU A 87 -12.47 -8.16 6.68
C LEU A 87 -12.30 -6.82 7.41
N GLN A 88 -12.52 -6.80 8.73
CA GLN A 88 -12.32 -5.59 9.52
C GLN A 88 -10.84 -5.21 9.59
N CYS A 89 -9.96 -6.18 9.74
CA CYS A 89 -8.51 -5.93 9.73
C CYS A 89 -8.06 -5.32 8.40
N ASP A 90 -8.57 -5.83 7.29
CA ASP A 90 -8.26 -5.30 5.97
C ASP A 90 -8.78 -3.87 5.79
N LEU A 91 -10.01 -3.61 6.25
CA LEU A 91 -10.59 -2.27 6.21
C LEU A 91 -9.78 -1.27 7.03
N ASP A 92 -9.38 -1.65 8.24
CA ASP A 92 -8.58 -0.79 9.11
C ASP A 92 -7.23 -0.44 8.48
N LEU A 93 -6.61 -1.41 7.81
CA LEU A 93 -5.36 -1.18 7.09
C LEU A 93 -5.55 -0.19 5.94
N GLU A 94 -6.63 -0.32 5.18
CA GLU A 94 -6.96 0.59 4.08
C GLU A 94 -7.24 2.01 4.57
N ILE A 95 -7.97 2.15 5.68
CA ILE A 95 -8.27 3.47 6.27
C ILE A 95 -6.97 4.19 6.63
N ASP A 96 -6.02 3.50 7.26
CA ASP A 96 -4.72 4.07 7.60
C ASP A 96 -3.94 4.46 6.34
N ALA A 97 -3.98 3.61 5.32
CA ALA A 97 -3.30 3.87 4.05
C ALA A 97 -3.87 5.10 3.34
N ILE A 98 -5.20 5.25 3.34
CA ILE A 98 -5.87 6.42 2.73
C ILE A 98 -5.42 7.71 3.41
N SER A 99 -5.35 7.73 4.73
CA SER A 99 -4.90 8.91 5.47
C SER A 99 -3.46 9.31 5.09
N ASP A 100 -2.56 8.34 5.02
CA ASP A 100 -1.17 8.58 4.62
C ASP A 100 -1.08 9.07 3.17
N LEU A 101 -1.90 8.52 2.28
CA LEU A 101 -1.95 8.94 0.88
C LEU A 101 -2.45 10.38 0.74
N GLN A 102 -3.49 10.76 1.48
CA GLN A 102 -4.01 12.13 1.46
C GLN A 102 -2.94 13.12 1.90
N ASN A 103 -2.19 12.79 2.93
CA ASN A 103 -1.09 13.62 3.41
C ASN A 103 0.03 13.73 2.36
N ALA A 104 0.34 12.62 1.69
CA ALA A 104 1.36 12.60 0.64
C ALA A 104 0.95 13.45 -0.57
N VAL A 105 -0.31 13.35 -0.99
CA VAL A 105 -0.86 14.18 -2.08
C VAL A 105 -0.74 15.65 -1.74
N ALA A 106 -1.16 16.04 -0.55
CA ALA A 106 -1.14 17.44 -0.13
C ALA A 106 0.28 18.00 -0.12
N TYR A 107 1.24 17.24 0.39
CA TYR A 107 2.62 17.69 0.42
C TYR A 107 3.22 17.81 -0.99
N ALA A 108 3.01 16.80 -1.84
CA ALA A 108 3.52 16.82 -3.22
C ALA A 108 2.93 17.99 -4.03
N ASP A 109 1.65 18.28 -3.81
CA ASP A 109 0.99 19.43 -4.45
C ASP A 109 1.62 20.76 -3.99
N GLU A 110 1.85 20.89 -2.69
CA GLU A 110 2.43 22.10 -2.11
C GLU A 110 3.80 22.44 -2.70
N ILE A 111 4.67 21.44 -2.87
CA ILE A 111 6.00 21.65 -3.46
C ILE A 111 6.03 21.52 -4.97
N ARG A 112 4.87 21.33 -5.60
CA ARG A 112 4.70 21.23 -7.06
C ARG A 112 5.40 20.01 -7.68
N ASP A 113 5.54 18.92 -6.92
CA ASP A 113 5.95 17.64 -7.48
C ASP A 113 4.69 16.93 -8.01
N TYR A 114 4.25 17.37 -9.19
CA TYR A 114 3.00 16.90 -9.77
C TYR A 114 3.05 15.44 -10.22
N VAL A 115 4.22 14.93 -10.56
CA VAL A 115 4.36 13.53 -10.96
C VAL A 115 4.18 12.61 -9.75
N SER A 116 4.83 12.94 -8.63
CA SER A 116 4.61 12.18 -7.38
C SER A 116 3.17 12.32 -6.91
N ARG A 117 2.57 13.52 -7.01
CA ARG A 117 1.17 13.72 -6.66
C ARG A 117 0.25 12.81 -7.47
N GLU A 118 0.47 12.71 -8.79
CA GLU A 118 -0.34 11.83 -9.65
C GLU A 118 -0.20 10.37 -9.27
N LEU A 119 1.00 9.92 -8.92
CA LEU A 119 1.22 8.57 -8.43
C LEU A 119 0.42 8.32 -7.15
N PHE A 120 0.52 9.21 -6.18
CA PHE A 120 -0.25 9.11 -4.93
C PHE A 120 -1.75 9.13 -5.19
N ASN A 121 -2.23 9.99 -6.08
CA ASN A 121 -3.65 10.07 -6.44
C ASN A 121 -4.14 8.77 -7.10
N SER A 122 -3.33 8.18 -7.96
CA SER A 122 -3.66 6.92 -8.63
C SER A 122 -3.84 5.80 -7.61
N ILE A 123 -2.93 5.71 -6.65
CA ILE A 123 -3.01 4.71 -5.58
C ILE A 123 -4.22 5.00 -4.68
N LEU A 124 -4.44 6.27 -4.32
CA LEU A 124 -5.58 6.67 -3.49
C LEU A 124 -6.91 6.30 -4.15
N ALA A 125 -7.06 6.54 -5.44
CA ALA A 125 -8.27 6.17 -6.18
C ALA A 125 -8.50 4.66 -6.16
N SER A 126 -7.43 3.87 -6.22
CA SER A 126 -7.50 2.42 -6.15
C SER A 126 -7.92 1.92 -4.76
N GLU A 127 -7.52 2.63 -3.68
CA GLU A 127 -7.86 2.25 -2.31
C GLU A 127 -9.30 2.62 -1.92
N GLU A 128 -9.89 3.59 -2.59
CA GLU A 128 -11.28 3.97 -2.36
C GLU A 128 -12.23 3.02 -3.10
#